data_144baece72e91fe0e0bd3ef35a21137e
#
_entry.id   144baece72e91fe0e0bd3ef35a21137e
#
_cell.length_a   1.000
_cell.length_b   1.000
_cell.length_c   1.000
_cell.angle_alpha   90.00
_cell.angle_beta   90.00
_cell.angle_gamma   90.00
#
_symmetry.space_group_name_H-M   'P 1'
#
loop_
_entity.id
_entity.type
_entity.pdbx_description
1 polymer ?
#
loop_
_entity_poly.entity_id
_entity_poly.type
_entity_poly.pdbx_seq_one_letter_code
_entity_poly.pdbx_strand_id
1 'polypeptide(L)'
;MSYTNKYYPKRPVKSFRDLEVYQKLLAVSVAIAKRIKSAKVITMALDLPLKIAAAHSLRFGGQTRAIEALEEVMLNCNILVVYLEQYRDINNTSGVGSDSPEVEVEFFEEQIKNLLTVRMKILHLQRSWQKFAKEYAQTK
;
A
#
# COMPACT_ATOMS: atom_id res chain seq x y z
N MET A 1 2.83 24.38 -0.13
CA MET A 1 2.17 25.03 -1.21
C MET A 1 2.07 24.15 -2.43
N SER A 2 0.99 23.47 -2.50
CA SER A 2 0.76 22.45 -3.49
C SER A 2 0.58 22.95 -4.91
N TYR A 3 0.16 24.18 -5.03
CA TYR A 3 -0.10 24.77 -6.34
C TYR A 3 1.14 24.90 -7.21
N THR A 4 2.30 24.95 -6.64
CA THR A 4 3.53 25.07 -7.40
C THR A 4 3.81 23.81 -8.22
N ASN A 5 3.26 22.68 -7.81
CA ASN A 5 3.48 21.42 -8.50
C ASN A 5 2.83 21.36 -9.89
N LYS A 6 1.89 22.24 -10.16
CA LYS A 6 1.26 22.31 -11.48
C LYS A 6 2.21 22.67 -12.59
N TYR A 7 3.21 23.47 -12.27
CA TYR A 7 4.06 24.12 -13.27
C TYR A 7 5.46 23.55 -13.31
N TYR A 8 5.76 22.59 -12.44
CA TYR A 8 7.09 22.00 -12.40
C TYR A 8 7.02 20.55 -12.82
N PRO A 9 8.00 20.09 -13.59
CA PRO A 9 8.06 18.68 -13.92
C PRO A 9 8.21 17.86 -12.62
N LYS A 10 7.63 16.68 -12.63
CA LYS A 10 7.77 15.79 -11.50
C LYS A 10 9.25 15.49 -11.28
N ARG A 11 9.68 15.48 -10.04
CA ARG A 11 11.03 15.08 -9.70
C ARG A 11 11.25 13.64 -10.13
N PRO A 12 12.39 13.32 -10.72
CA PRO A 12 12.71 11.92 -10.99
C PRO A 12 12.77 11.16 -9.67
N VAL A 13 12.28 9.93 -9.71
CA VAL A 13 12.31 9.05 -8.54
C VAL A 13 13.76 8.62 -8.34
N LYS A 14 14.37 9.06 -7.26
CA LYS A 14 15.77 8.74 -6.93
C LYS A 14 15.87 7.51 -6.04
N SER A 15 14.83 7.24 -5.23
CA SER A 15 14.80 6.08 -4.38
C SER A 15 13.35 5.66 -4.17
N PHE A 16 13.15 4.45 -3.61
CA PHE A 16 11.79 3.99 -3.30
C PHE A 16 11.05 4.97 -2.40
N ARG A 17 11.79 5.75 -1.60
CA ARG A 17 11.19 6.70 -0.66
C ARG A 17 10.41 7.82 -1.36
N ASP A 18 10.73 8.08 -2.62
CA ASP A 18 10.04 9.09 -3.42
C ASP A 18 8.75 8.58 -4.03
N LEU A 19 8.51 7.27 -3.99
CA LEU A 19 7.29 6.70 -4.53
C LEU A 19 6.10 7.02 -3.64
N GLU A 20 5.05 7.56 -4.25
CA GLU A 20 3.81 7.87 -3.52
C GLU A 20 3.24 6.63 -2.86
N VAL A 21 3.27 5.49 -3.57
CA VAL A 21 2.72 4.24 -3.03
C VAL A 21 3.49 3.81 -1.78
N TYR A 22 4.80 4.01 -1.75
CA TYR A 22 5.58 3.71 -0.55
C TYR A 22 5.14 4.59 0.62
N GLN A 23 5.05 5.89 0.39
CA GLN A 23 4.70 6.85 1.44
C GLN A 23 3.31 6.57 2.01
N LYS A 24 2.37 6.24 1.14
CA LYS A 24 0.99 5.94 1.57
C LYS A 24 0.92 4.62 2.33
N LEU A 25 1.62 3.60 1.87
CA LEU A 25 1.64 2.31 2.58
C LEU A 25 2.34 2.43 3.93
N LEU A 26 3.40 3.23 4.00
CA LEU A 26 4.05 3.49 5.28
C LEU A 26 3.07 4.10 6.27
N ALA A 27 2.33 5.12 5.86
CA ALA A 27 1.35 5.78 6.73
C ALA A 27 0.25 4.82 7.19
N VAL A 28 -0.28 4.03 6.27
CA VAL A 28 -1.33 3.04 6.59
C VAL A 28 -0.80 1.99 7.56
N SER A 29 0.39 1.47 7.31
CA SER A 29 0.96 0.42 8.14
C SER A 29 1.21 0.89 9.57
N VAL A 30 1.71 2.11 9.72
CA VAL A 30 1.94 2.69 11.05
C VAL A 30 0.62 2.93 11.76
N ALA A 31 -0.39 3.46 11.06
CA ALA A 31 -1.71 3.68 11.65
C ALA A 31 -2.32 2.39 12.17
N ILE A 32 -2.23 1.32 11.38
CA ILE A 32 -2.73 0.00 11.78
C ILE A 32 -1.96 -0.54 12.98
N ALA A 33 -0.63 -0.47 12.92
CA ALA A 33 0.20 -1.00 14.01
C ALA A 33 -0.06 -0.31 15.35
N LYS A 34 -0.44 0.95 15.32
CA LYS A 34 -0.75 1.70 16.54
C LYS A 34 -2.09 1.35 17.16
N ARG A 35 -3.05 0.88 16.36
CA ARG A 35 -4.43 0.73 16.81
C ARG A 35 -4.92 -0.71 16.89
N ILE A 36 -4.42 -1.58 16.04
CA ILE A 36 -4.88 -2.97 15.96
C ILE A 36 -3.97 -3.84 16.82
N LYS A 37 -4.58 -4.75 17.59
CA LYS A 37 -3.84 -5.61 18.50
C LYS A 37 -3.68 -7.05 17.99
N SER A 38 -3.60 -7.23 16.70
CA SER A 38 -3.35 -8.54 16.12
C SER A 38 -1.95 -8.56 15.53
N ALA A 39 -1.10 -9.44 16.07
CA ALA A 39 0.26 -9.59 15.57
C ALA A 39 0.27 -9.93 14.09
N LYS A 40 -0.67 -10.78 13.65
CA LYS A 40 -0.77 -11.17 12.25
C LYS A 40 -1.09 -9.97 11.35
N VAL A 41 -2.08 -9.18 11.74
CA VAL A 41 -2.49 -8.01 10.95
C VAL A 41 -1.39 -6.96 10.95
N ILE A 42 -0.77 -6.72 12.08
CA ILE A 42 0.32 -5.74 12.20
C ILE A 42 1.49 -6.15 11.30
N THR A 43 1.90 -7.41 11.36
CA THR A 43 3.01 -7.90 10.54
C THR A 43 2.70 -7.76 9.06
N MET A 44 1.50 -8.12 8.65
CA MET A 44 1.08 -8.01 7.27
C MET A 44 1.09 -6.55 6.80
N ALA A 45 0.59 -5.65 7.64
CA ALA A 45 0.56 -4.23 7.31
C ALA A 45 1.97 -3.65 7.18
N LEU A 46 2.84 -3.95 8.14
CA LEU A 46 4.21 -3.42 8.14
C LEU A 46 5.05 -3.98 6.99
N ASP A 47 4.70 -5.16 6.49
CA ASP A 47 5.39 -5.77 5.34
C ASP A 47 5.13 -5.02 4.03
N LEU A 48 4.01 -4.33 3.90
CA LEU A 48 3.65 -3.71 2.63
C LEU A 48 4.66 -2.68 2.15
N PRO A 49 5.07 -1.71 2.95
CA PRO A 49 6.10 -0.78 2.47
C PRO A 49 7.45 -1.45 2.24
N LEU A 50 7.79 -2.50 2.99
CA LEU A 50 9.00 -3.27 2.76
C LEU A 50 8.99 -3.89 1.37
N LYS A 51 7.84 -4.44 0.96
CA LYS A 51 7.70 -5.08 -0.35
C LYS A 51 7.77 -4.07 -1.49
N ILE A 52 7.30 -2.85 -1.29
CA ILE A 52 7.45 -1.80 -2.29
C ILE A 52 8.94 -1.45 -2.47
N ALA A 53 9.66 -1.30 -1.36
CA ALA A 53 11.09 -1.01 -1.42
C ALA A 53 11.84 -2.14 -2.15
N ALA A 54 11.48 -3.38 -1.85
CA ALA A 54 12.08 -4.53 -2.52
C ALA A 54 11.78 -4.54 -4.02
N ALA A 55 10.52 -4.27 -4.39
CA ALA A 55 10.13 -4.23 -5.79
C ALA A 55 10.92 -3.17 -6.55
N HIS A 56 11.04 -1.98 -5.97
CA HIS A 56 11.80 -0.90 -6.60
C HIS A 56 13.28 -1.29 -6.76
N SER A 57 13.84 -1.96 -5.77
CA SER A 57 15.23 -2.41 -5.82
C SER A 57 15.47 -3.43 -6.94
N LEU A 58 14.47 -4.25 -7.24
CA LEU A 58 14.56 -5.26 -8.30
C LEU A 58 14.37 -4.67 -9.70
N ARG A 59 13.85 -3.46 -9.79
CA ARG A 59 13.40 -2.88 -11.05
C ARG A 59 14.50 -2.84 -12.13
N PHE A 60 15.71 -2.51 -11.73
CA PHE A 60 16.79 -2.29 -12.70
C PHE A 60 17.58 -3.56 -13.02
N GLY A 61 17.46 -4.58 -12.17
CA GLY A 61 18.20 -5.84 -12.39
C GLY A 61 17.32 -7.01 -12.79
N GLY A 62 16.00 -6.90 -12.58
CA GLY A 62 15.09 -8.00 -12.89
C GLY A 62 13.69 -7.47 -13.07
N GLN A 63 13.41 -6.90 -14.24
CA GLN A 63 12.15 -6.24 -14.51
C GLN A 63 10.94 -7.15 -14.25
N THR A 64 11.01 -8.39 -14.70
CA THR A 64 9.91 -9.34 -14.48
C THR A 64 9.68 -9.57 -13.00
N ARG A 65 10.76 -9.71 -12.23
CA ARG A 65 10.67 -9.92 -10.80
C ARG A 65 10.06 -8.70 -10.09
N ALA A 66 10.39 -7.50 -10.56
CA ALA A 66 9.83 -6.26 -10.01
C ALA A 66 8.33 -6.18 -10.26
N ILE A 67 7.88 -6.55 -11.46
CA ILE A 67 6.47 -6.56 -11.82
C ILE A 67 5.71 -7.58 -10.95
N GLU A 68 6.27 -8.78 -10.78
CA GLU A 68 5.67 -9.81 -9.93
C GLU A 68 5.62 -9.37 -8.46
N ALA A 69 6.65 -8.65 -8.02
CA ALA A 69 6.67 -8.13 -6.65
C ALA A 69 5.55 -7.12 -6.41
N LEU A 70 5.28 -6.24 -7.37
CA LEU A 70 4.16 -5.31 -7.27
C LEU A 70 2.82 -6.04 -7.26
N GLU A 71 2.70 -7.10 -8.05
CA GLU A 71 1.50 -7.94 -8.06
C GLU A 71 1.24 -8.52 -6.67
N GLU A 72 2.28 -9.01 -6.02
CA GLU A 72 2.17 -9.55 -4.67
C GLU A 72 1.72 -8.49 -3.66
N VAL A 73 2.23 -7.27 -3.78
CA VAL A 73 1.81 -6.18 -2.90
C VAL A 73 0.32 -5.90 -3.07
N MET A 74 -0.16 -5.87 -4.31
CA MET A 74 -1.59 -5.65 -4.57
C MET A 74 -2.44 -6.76 -3.95
N LEU A 75 -2.00 -8.00 -4.09
CA LEU A 75 -2.69 -9.13 -3.47
C LEU A 75 -2.75 -8.96 -1.96
N ASN A 76 -1.62 -8.61 -1.34
CA ASN A 76 -1.56 -8.45 0.10
C ASN A 76 -2.40 -7.27 0.60
N CYS A 77 -2.51 -6.21 -0.18
CA CYS A 77 -3.42 -5.11 0.15
C CYS A 77 -4.86 -5.62 0.24
N ASN A 78 -5.28 -6.43 -0.71
CA ASN A 78 -6.64 -6.98 -0.72
C ASN A 78 -6.88 -7.93 0.46
N ILE A 79 -5.88 -8.77 0.77
CA ILE A 79 -5.98 -9.68 1.91
C ILE A 79 -6.11 -8.89 3.21
N LEU A 80 -5.30 -7.84 3.35
CA LEU A 80 -5.37 -7.00 4.53
C LEU A 80 -6.74 -6.32 4.66
N VAL A 81 -7.32 -5.88 3.55
CA VAL A 81 -8.68 -5.32 3.55
C VAL A 81 -9.66 -6.32 4.14
N VAL A 82 -9.57 -7.58 3.73
CA VAL A 82 -10.47 -8.63 4.26
C VAL A 82 -10.29 -8.78 5.77
N TYR A 83 -9.06 -8.81 6.25
CA TYR A 83 -8.81 -8.88 7.70
C TYR A 83 -9.41 -7.70 8.43
N LEU A 84 -9.27 -6.49 7.87
CA LEU A 84 -9.83 -5.30 8.51
C LEU A 84 -11.35 -5.33 8.54
N GLU A 85 -11.97 -5.81 7.47
CA GLU A 85 -13.42 -5.98 7.44
C GLU A 85 -13.88 -6.97 8.49
N GLN A 86 -13.17 -8.08 8.64
CA GLN A 86 -13.48 -9.08 9.64
C GLN A 86 -13.36 -8.50 11.05
N TYR A 87 -12.26 -7.82 11.35
CA TYR A 87 -12.07 -7.21 12.66
C TYR A 87 -13.09 -6.13 12.94
N ARG A 88 -13.42 -5.31 11.95
CA ARG A 88 -14.48 -4.31 12.07
C ARG A 88 -15.79 -4.95 12.48
N ASP A 89 -16.17 -6.02 11.79
CA ASP A 89 -17.46 -6.66 12.02
C ASP A 89 -17.47 -7.44 13.34
N ILE A 90 -16.37 -8.07 13.71
CA ILE A 90 -16.25 -8.74 15.00
C ILE A 90 -16.36 -7.72 16.14
N ASN A 91 -15.65 -6.60 16.05
CA ASN A 91 -15.71 -5.55 17.07
C ASN A 91 -17.13 -5.00 17.22
N ASN A 92 -17.80 -4.79 16.11
CA ASN A 92 -19.14 -4.26 16.08
C ASN A 92 -20.14 -5.22 16.74
N THR A 93 -19.98 -6.52 16.47
CA THR A 93 -20.86 -7.56 16.99
C THR A 93 -20.62 -7.80 18.49
N SER A 94 -19.36 -7.81 18.89
CA SER A 94 -19.01 -8.08 20.29
C SER A 94 -19.20 -6.87 21.19
N GLY A 95 -19.65 -5.76 20.64
CA GLY A 95 -19.93 -4.55 21.39
C GLY A 95 -21.13 -4.64 22.32
N VAL A 96 -21.88 -5.71 22.26
CA VAL A 96 -23.02 -5.88 23.17
C VAL A 96 -22.50 -6.06 24.59
N GLY A 97 -22.83 -5.10 25.46
CA GLY A 97 -22.33 -5.09 26.82
C GLY A 97 -20.99 -4.43 27.01
N SER A 98 -20.38 -3.97 25.95
CA SER A 98 -19.13 -3.20 25.99
C SER A 98 -19.46 -1.72 25.89
N ASP A 99 -18.86 -0.91 26.77
CA ASP A 99 -19.15 0.52 26.81
C ASP A 99 -18.63 1.27 25.59
N SER A 100 -17.57 0.77 24.97
CA SER A 100 -17.05 1.36 23.74
C SER A 100 -16.21 0.32 23.02
N PRO A 101 -16.29 0.28 21.69
CA PRO A 101 -15.38 -0.56 20.93
C PRO A 101 -13.96 -0.05 21.10
N GLU A 102 -13.02 -0.96 21.18
CA GLU A 102 -11.62 -0.63 21.32
C GLU A 102 -11.11 0.19 20.14
N VAL A 103 -11.63 -0.08 18.94
CA VAL A 103 -11.30 0.65 17.71
C VAL A 103 -12.60 1.01 17.01
N GLU A 104 -12.74 2.27 16.65
CA GLU A 104 -13.95 2.77 15.99
C GLU A 104 -14.11 2.19 14.59
N VAL A 105 -15.35 2.01 14.17
CA VAL A 105 -15.68 1.54 12.81
C VAL A 105 -15.05 2.46 11.77
N GLU A 106 -15.07 3.76 12.02
CA GLU A 106 -14.52 4.75 11.09
C GLU A 106 -13.04 4.55 10.82
N PHE A 107 -12.28 4.11 11.82
CA PHE A 107 -10.88 3.82 11.63
C PHE A 107 -10.69 2.71 10.61
N PHE A 108 -11.45 1.61 10.77
CA PHE A 108 -11.37 0.49 9.83
C PHE A 108 -11.73 0.94 8.41
N GLU A 109 -12.80 1.71 8.29
CA GLU A 109 -13.27 2.14 6.98
C GLU A 109 -12.28 3.06 6.30
N GLU A 110 -11.62 3.93 7.07
CA GLU A 110 -10.59 4.80 6.54
C GLU A 110 -9.38 4.00 6.02
N GLN A 111 -8.92 3.02 6.81
CA GLN A 111 -7.76 2.22 6.39
C GLN A 111 -8.11 1.33 5.18
N ILE A 112 -9.31 0.78 5.15
CA ILE A 112 -9.77 0.01 4.00
C ILE A 112 -9.76 0.87 2.74
N LYS A 113 -10.31 2.07 2.83
CA LYS A 113 -10.32 3.01 1.72
C LYS A 113 -8.91 3.35 1.26
N ASN A 114 -8.02 3.61 2.20
CA ASN A 114 -6.63 3.95 1.89
C ASN A 114 -5.93 2.79 1.19
N LEU A 115 -6.15 1.56 1.65
CA LEU A 115 -5.55 0.37 1.04
C LEU A 115 -6.05 0.15 -0.40
N LEU A 116 -7.36 0.29 -0.60
CA LEU A 116 -7.93 0.12 -1.94
C LEU A 116 -7.43 1.21 -2.90
N THR A 117 -7.31 2.43 -2.41
CA THR A 117 -6.80 3.54 -3.21
C THR A 117 -5.34 3.30 -3.59
N VAL A 118 -4.52 2.89 -2.63
CA VAL A 118 -3.10 2.65 -2.89
C VAL A 118 -2.90 1.44 -3.81
N ARG A 119 -3.74 0.42 -3.66
CA ARG A 119 -3.69 -0.73 -4.56
C ARG A 119 -3.87 -0.31 -6.01
N MET A 120 -4.81 0.60 -6.26
CA MET A 120 -5.03 1.12 -7.61
C MET A 120 -3.81 1.89 -8.11
N LYS A 121 -3.16 2.65 -7.24
CA LYS A 121 -1.96 3.38 -7.61
C LYS A 121 -0.79 2.44 -7.89
N ILE A 122 -0.71 1.32 -7.19
CA ILE A 122 0.30 0.29 -7.45
C ILE A 122 0.07 -0.33 -8.83
N LEU A 123 -1.18 -0.56 -9.20
CA LEU A 123 -1.51 -1.07 -10.53
C LEU A 123 -1.02 -0.10 -11.61
N HIS A 124 -1.25 1.19 -11.42
CA HIS A 124 -0.76 2.20 -12.36
C HIS A 124 0.77 2.22 -12.43
N LEU A 125 1.42 2.09 -11.29
CA LEU A 125 2.87 2.02 -11.24
C LEU A 125 3.39 0.79 -11.98
N GLN A 126 2.75 -0.36 -11.77
CA GLN A 126 3.11 -1.60 -12.45
C GLN A 126 3.01 -1.44 -13.97
N ARG A 127 1.93 -0.86 -14.42
CA ARG A 127 1.72 -0.62 -15.86
C ARG A 127 2.77 0.33 -16.42
N SER A 128 3.13 1.35 -15.66
CA SER A 128 4.18 2.28 -16.03
C SER A 128 5.53 1.57 -16.18
N TRP A 129 5.86 0.69 -15.23
CA TRP A 129 7.09 -0.08 -15.29
C TRP A 129 7.10 -1.03 -16.49
N GLN A 130 5.96 -1.68 -16.75
CA GLN A 130 5.82 -2.58 -17.90
C GLN A 130 6.01 -1.83 -19.21
N LYS A 131 5.42 -0.66 -19.31
CA LYS A 131 5.55 0.18 -20.50
C LYS A 131 6.99 0.62 -20.72
N PHE A 132 7.65 1.07 -19.66
CA PHE A 132 9.05 1.49 -19.72
C PHE A 132 9.94 0.34 -20.17
N ALA A 133 9.75 -0.85 -19.61
CA ALA A 133 10.54 -2.01 -19.97
C ALA A 133 10.38 -2.37 -21.44
N LYS A 134 9.16 -2.30 -21.95
CA LYS A 134 8.85 -2.59 -23.33
C LYS A 134 9.51 -1.59 -24.27
N GLU A 135 9.43 -0.31 -23.94
CA GLU A 135 10.05 0.75 -24.73
C GLU A 135 11.57 0.61 -24.75
N TYR A 136 12.15 0.31 -23.60
CA TYR A 136 13.59 0.11 -23.48
C TYR A 136 14.06 -1.06 -24.35
N ALA A 137 13.32 -2.16 -24.35
CA ALA A 137 13.64 -3.32 -25.15
C ALA A 137 13.58 -3.01 -26.66
N GLN A 138 12.63 -2.16 -27.07
CA GLN A 138 12.49 -1.79 -28.48
C GLN A 138 13.60 -0.87 -28.96
N THR A 139 14.19 -0.07 -28.08
CA THR A 139 15.24 0.85 -28.46
C THR A 139 16.63 0.21 -28.53
N LYS A 140 16.75 -1.01 -28.04
CA LYS A 140 17.99 -1.77 -28.16
C LYS A 140 18.04 -2.45 -29.51
#